data_b5c5d7a4a74bc290369920e303a5db85
#
_entry.id   b5c5d7a4a74bc290369920e303a5db85
#
_cell.length_a   1.000
_cell.length_b   1.000
_cell.length_c   1.000
_cell.angle_alpha   90.00
_cell.angle_beta   90.00
_cell.angle_gamma   90.00
#
_symmetry.space_group_name_H-M   'P 1'
#
loop_
_entity.id
_entity.type
_entity.pdbx_description
1 polymer ?
#
loop_
_entity_poly.entity_id
_entity_poly.type
_entity_poly.pdbx_seq_one_letter_code
_entity_poly.pdbx_strand_id
1 'polypeptide(L)'
;MSRAYTSDPRVLAIDPSTRGFGFAILEGPNRLIDWGVKETKTDKRKRSLKLIADLIEQYQPSVLVVEDYTRKGSRRCRRVRELIKDISRLAVQQKIKVRSFSRLKVKQAFSESGASNKYEIALAIAERFPELAARLPRFRKPWMSEDYRMGIFDSVGFALNCFSFSSPENISA
;
A
#
# COMPACT_ATOMS: atom_id res chain seq x y z
N MET A 1 -5.11 -29.68 23.46
CA MET A 1 -5.39 -28.23 23.36
C MET A 1 -5.04 -27.74 21.97
N SER A 2 -6.07 -27.46 21.19
CA SER A 2 -5.91 -26.93 19.83
C SER A 2 -5.41 -25.48 19.93
N ARG A 3 -4.17 -25.20 19.48
CA ARG A 3 -3.75 -23.83 19.17
C ARG A 3 -4.65 -23.37 18.05
N ALA A 4 -5.53 -22.41 18.35
CA ALA A 4 -6.22 -21.68 17.31
C ALA A 4 -5.13 -21.04 16.43
N TYR A 5 -4.98 -21.52 15.21
CA TYR A 5 -4.22 -20.83 14.18
C TYR A 5 -4.99 -19.53 13.89
N THR A 6 -4.62 -18.45 14.58
CA THR A 6 -5.00 -17.13 14.14
C THR A 6 -4.26 -16.91 12.83
N SER A 7 -4.98 -17.01 11.71
CA SER A 7 -4.42 -16.66 10.42
C SER A 7 -3.96 -15.19 10.47
N ASP A 8 -2.79 -14.91 9.93
CA ASP A 8 -2.30 -13.54 9.83
C ASP A 8 -3.36 -12.65 9.15
N PRO A 9 -3.50 -11.39 9.58
CA PRO A 9 -4.47 -10.50 8.97
C PRO A 9 -4.14 -10.29 7.49
N ARG A 10 -5.17 -10.32 6.65
CA ARG A 10 -5.04 -9.98 5.25
C ARG A 10 -5.19 -8.48 5.06
N VAL A 11 -4.18 -7.87 4.49
CA VAL A 11 -4.07 -6.42 4.29
C VAL A 11 -4.15 -6.11 2.81
N LEU A 12 -5.05 -5.20 2.44
CA LEU A 12 -5.11 -4.57 1.12
C LEU A 12 -4.57 -3.15 1.24
N ALA A 13 -3.44 -2.87 0.60
CA ALA A 13 -2.89 -1.52 0.50
C ALA A 13 -3.16 -0.94 -0.89
N ILE A 14 -3.56 0.33 -0.94
CA ILE A 14 -3.89 1.05 -2.17
C ILE A 14 -3.06 2.34 -2.25
N ASP A 15 -2.41 2.54 -3.39
CA ASP A 15 -1.72 3.79 -3.73
C ASP A 15 -2.40 4.47 -4.93
N PRO A 16 -3.34 5.38 -4.70
CA PRO A 16 -4.02 6.08 -5.78
C PRO A 16 -3.10 7.04 -6.54
N SER A 17 -3.35 7.16 -7.83
CA SER A 17 -2.66 8.09 -8.72
C SER A 17 -3.66 8.81 -9.63
N THR A 18 -3.17 9.70 -10.47
CA THR A 18 -4.00 10.38 -11.48
C THR A 18 -4.43 9.46 -12.63
N ARG A 19 -3.82 8.29 -12.75
CA ARG A 19 -4.12 7.29 -13.79
C ARG A 19 -4.97 6.12 -13.31
N GLY A 20 -5.07 5.93 -12.00
CA GLY A 20 -5.73 4.79 -11.39
C GLY A 20 -5.15 4.52 -10.01
N PHE A 21 -4.69 3.32 -9.76
CA PHE A 21 -4.06 2.98 -8.48
C PHE A 21 -3.13 1.77 -8.58
N GLY A 22 -2.08 1.77 -7.75
CA GLY A 22 -1.32 0.58 -7.42
C GLY A 22 -1.96 -0.13 -6.23
N PHE A 23 -1.79 -1.43 -6.14
CA PHE A 23 -2.28 -2.21 -5.00
C PHE A 23 -1.35 -3.37 -4.64
N ALA A 24 -1.43 -3.80 -3.41
CA ALA A 24 -0.80 -5.01 -2.91
C ALA A 24 -1.68 -5.67 -1.85
N ILE A 25 -1.73 -6.99 -1.87
CA ILE A 25 -2.44 -7.79 -0.88
C ILE A 25 -1.44 -8.69 -0.19
N LEU A 26 -1.30 -8.54 1.11
CA LEU A 26 -0.43 -9.34 1.96
C LEU A 26 -1.23 -10.11 3.00
N GLU A 27 -0.81 -11.31 3.29
CA GLU A 27 -1.28 -12.11 4.43
C GLU A 27 -0.08 -12.34 5.35
N GLY A 28 0.01 -11.53 6.37
CA GLY A 28 1.22 -11.43 7.17
C GLY A 28 2.37 -10.69 6.47
N PRO A 29 3.48 -10.46 7.18
CA PRO A 29 4.57 -9.61 6.68
C PRO A 29 5.45 -10.28 5.61
N ASN A 30 5.31 -11.58 5.40
CA ASN A 30 6.19 -12.36 4.53
C ASN A 30 5.46 -13.03 3.35
N ARG A 31 4.15 -12.85 3.24
CA ARG A 31 3.36 -13.50 2.19
C ARG A 31 2.63 -12.46 1.34
N LEU A 32 3.11 -12.27 0.14
CA LEU A 32 2.47 -11.46 -0.88
C LEU A 32 1.48 -12.33 -1.68
N ILE A 33 0.21 -11.95 -1.69
CA ILE A 33 -0.88 -12.72 -2.32
C ILE A 33 -1.11 -12.26 -3.74
N ASP A 34 -1.26 -10.93 -3.94
CA ASP A 34 -1.49 -10.33 -5.24
C ASP A 34 -1.01 -8.88 -5.24
N TRP A 35 -0.73 -8.37 -6.43
CA TRP A 35 -0.27 -6.99 -6.62
C TRP A 35 -0.52 -6.55 -8.05
N GLY A 36 -0.51 -5.26 -8.27
CA GLY A 36 -0.60 -4.73 -9.62
C GLY A 36 -0.87 -3.25 -9.68
N VAL A 37 -1.10 -2.80 -10.89
CA VAL A 37 -1.58 -1.45 -11.20
C VAL A 37 -2.86 -1.57 -12.02
N LYS A 38 -3.87 -0.82 -11.62
CA LYS A 38 -5.13 -0.69 -12.36
C LYS A 38 -5.20 0.72 -12.95
N GLU A 39 -5.18 0.81 -14.26
CA GLU A 39 -5.37 2.07 -14.97
C GLU A 39 -6.82 2.26 -15.38
N THR A 40 -7.30 3.49 -15.26
CA THR A 40 -8.66 3.88 -15.66
C THR A 40 -8.59 5.05 -16.62
N LYS A 41 -9.23 4.95 -17.77
CA LYS A 41 -9.19 5.98 -18.82
C LYS A 41 -10.30 7.01 -18.69
N THR A 42 -11.50 6.58 -18.37
CA THR A 42 -12.70 7.41 -18.22
C THR A 42 -13.32 7.19 -16.84
N ASP A 43 -14.08 8.17 -16.32
CA ASP A 43 -14.71 8.10 -14.98
C ASP A 43 -13.78 7.53 -13.91
N LYS A 44 -12.54 8.02 -13.89
CA LYS A 44 -11.43 7.43 -13.14
C LYS A 44 -11.76 7.15 -11.68
N ARG A 45 -12.43 8.11 -11.01
CA ARG A 45 -12.84 7.98 -9.61
C ARG A 45 -13.83 6.82 -9.41
N LYS A 46 -14.91 6.79 -10.17
CA LYS A 46 -15.96 5.77 -10.10
C LYS A 46 -15.41 4.38 -10.45
N ARG A 47 -14.62 4.28 -11.51
CA ARG A 47 -14.02 3.01 -11.95
C ARG A 47 -12.99 2.50 -10.96
N SER A 48 -12.15 3.37 -10.40
CA SER A 48 -11.20 2.99 -9.36
C SER A 48 -11.91 2.43 -8.14
N LEU A 49 -12.97 3.08 -7.67
CA LEU A 49 -13.77 2.59 -6.53
C LEU A 49 -14.41 1.24 -6.83
N LYS A 50 -14.93 1.04 -8.04
CA LYS A 50 -15.49 -0.26 -8.44
C LYS A 50 -14.43 -1.36 -8.42
N LEU A 51 -13.26 -1.13 -9.02
CA LEU A 51 -12.17 -2.10 -9.04
C LEU A 51 -11.65 -2.41 -7.63
N ILE A 52 -11.62 -1.41 -6.75
CA ILE A 52 -11.24 -1.62 -5.34
C ILE A 52 -12.31 -2.44 -4.61
N ALA A 53 -13.60 -2.18 -4.86
CA ALA A 53 -14.68 -3.00 -4.32
C ALA A 53 -14.57 -4.46 -4.79
N ASP A 54 -14.22 -4.69 -6.06
CA ASP A 54 -13.99 -6.03 -6.61
C ASP A 54 -12.81 -6.74 -5.91
N LEU A 55 -11.70 -6.02 -5.63
CA LEU A 55 -10.58 -6.55 -4.85
C LEU A 55 -10.98 -6.89 -3.41
N ILE A 56 -11.78 -6.05 -2.77
CA ILE A 56 -12.31 -6.31 -1.43
C ILE A 56 -13.18 -7.56 -1.43
N GLU A 57 -14.05 -7.71 -2.40
CA GLU A 57 -14.92 -8.89 -2.53
C GLU A 57 -14.09 -10.16 -2.77
N GLN A 58 -13.11 -10.10 -3.66
CA GLN A 58 -12.28 -11.23 -4.05
C GLN A 58 -11.38 -11.72 -2.90
N TYR A 59 -10.73 -10.80 -2.19
CA TYR A 59 -9.69 -11.14 -1.21
C TYR A 59 -10.15 -11.06 0.24
N GLN A 60 -11.29 -10.44 0.54
CA GLN A 60 -11.84 -10.31 1.88
C GLN A 60 -10.81 -9.81 2.91
N PRO A 61 -10.13 -8.65 2.67
CA PRO A 61 -9.14 -8.14 3.61
C PRO A 61 -9.80 -7.73 4.93
N SER A 62 -9.09 -7.90 6.02
CA SER A 62 -9.52 -7.39 7.34
C SER A 62 -9.07 -5.95 7.58
N VAL A 63 -8.04 -5.50 6.86
CA VAL A 63 -7.48 -4.15 6.95
C VAL A 63 -7.26 -3.59 5.56
N LEU A 64 -7.63 -2.33 5.36
CA LEU A 64 -7.29 -1.54 4.19
C LEU A 64 -6.32 -0.44 4.60
N VAL A 65 -5.24 -0.27 3.84
CA VAL A 65 -4.19 0.73 4.10
C VAL A 65 -4.12 1.73 2.96
N VAL A 66 -4.09 3.01 3.31
CA VAL A 66 -3.90 4.14 2.38
C VAL A 66 -2.86 5.10 2.91
N GLU A 67 -2.42 6.04 2.06
CA GLU A 67 -1.53 7.12 2.50
C GLU A 67 -2.25 8.10 3.43
N ASP A 68 -1.59 8.49 4.51
CA ASP A 68 -1.94 9.69 5.28
C ASP A 68 -1.36 10.93 4.58
N TYR A 69 -2.16 11.56 3.73
CA TYR A 69 -1.77 12.75 2.98
C TYR A 69 -1.82 14.03 3.81
N THR A 70 -2.29 13.99 5.05
CA THR A 70 -2.39 15.18 5.93
C THR A 70 -1.04 15.58 6.50
N ARG A 71 -0.06 14.70 6.48
CA ARG A 71 1.29 14.94 7.01
C ARG A 71 2.17 15.70 6.04
N LYS A 72 3.16 16.42 6.58
CA LYS A 72 4.18 17.12 5.79
C LYS A 72 4.86 16.15 4.81
N GLY A 73 5.13 16.63 3.60
CA GLY A 73 5.78 15.85 2.54
C GLY A 73 4.81 15.18 1.57
N SER A 74 3.53 15.13 1.85
CA SER A 74 2.54 14.69 0.85
C SER A 74 2.30 15.79 -0.19
N ARG A 75 2.48 15.43 -1.47
CA ARG A 75 2.22 16.30 -2.63
C ARG A 75 1.02 15.85 -3.44
N ARG A 76 0.06 15.18 -2.81
CA ARG A 76 -1.13 14.66 -3.48
C ARG A 76 -2.03 15.79 -3.96
N CYS A 77 -2.41 15.76 -5.23
CA CYS A 77 -3.40 16.70 -5.76
C CYS A 77 -4.78 16.45 -5.16
N ARG A 78 -5.67 17.45 -5.25
CA ARG A 78 -7.03 17.37 -4.69
C ARG A 78 -7.79 16.12 -5.13
N ARG A 79 -7.73 15.77 -6.42
CA ARG A 79 -8.42 14.59 -6.98
C ARG A 79 -7.99 13.29 -6.30
N VAL A 80 -6.70 13.10 -6.08
CA VAL A 80 -6.16 11.93 -5.39
C VAL A 80 -6.57 11.90 -3.91
N ARG A 81 -6.55 13.05 -3.23
CA ARG A 81 -7.01 13.15 -1.84
C ARG A 81 -8.49 12.77 -1.69
N GLU A 82 -9.33 13.24 -2.60
CA GLU A 82 -10.75 12.88 -2.61
C GLU A 82 -10.96 11.39 -2.87
N LEU A 83 -10.19 10.79 -3.77
CA LEU A 83 -10.23 9.34 -4.00
C LEU A 83 -9.81 8.56 -2.74
N ILE A 84 -8.77 8.97 -2.03
CA ILE A 84 -8.37 8.35 -0.75
C ILE A 84 -9.51 8.41 0.28
N LYS A 85 -10.21 9.54 0.38
CA LYS A 85 -11.38 9.66 1.26
C LYS A 85 -12.50 8.70 0.89
N ASP A 86 -12.79 8.55 -0.40
CA ASP A 86 -13.82 7.64 -0.87
C ASP A 86 -13.44 6.17 -0.65
N ILE A 87 -12.18 5.82 -0.86
CA ILE A 87 -11.66 4.47 -0.57
C ILE A 87 -11.85 4.15 0.92
N SER A 88 -11.50 5.09 1.78
CA SER A 88 -11.68 4.93 3.23
C SER A 88 -13.15 4.76 3.62
N ARG A 89 -14.06 5.54 3.03
CA ARG A 89 -15.51 5.39 3.25
C ARG A 89 -16.03 4.03 2.77
N LEU A 90 -15.60 3.60 1.58
CA LEU A 90 -15.95 2.28 1.04
C LEU A 90 -15.54 1.15 2.00
N ALA A 91 -14.31 1.20 2.51
CA ALA A 91 -13.81 0.21 3.45
C ALA A 91 -14.63 0.20 4.76
N VAL A 92 -14.94 1.37 5.31
CA VAL A 92 -15.78 1.49 6.52
C VAL A 92 -17.18 0.91 6.27
N GLN A 93 -17.79 1.20 5.13
CA GLN A 93 -19.10 0.62 4.75
C GLN A 93 -19.06 -0.91 4.64
N GLN A 94 -17.93 -1.47 4.23
CA GLN A 94 -17.69 -2.91 4.17
C GLN A 94 -17.21 -3.52 5.50
N LYS A 95 -17.20 -2.72 6.58
CA LYS A 95 -16.74 -3.13 7.92
C LYS A 95 -15.25 -3.55 7.95
N ILE A 96 -14.44 -2.96 7.09
CA ILE A 96 -13.00 -3.19 7.01
C ILE A 96 -12.31 -2.08 7.82
N LYS A 97 -11.34 -2.46 8.64
CA LYS A 97 -10.53 -1.51 9.40
C LYS A 97 -9.64 -0.71 8.44
N VAL A 98 -9.69 0.62 8.53
CA VAL A 98 -8.82 1.50 7.75
C VAL A 98 -7.62 1.93 8.58
N ARG A 99 -6.44 1.82 8.02
CA ARG A 99 -5.20 2.39 8.57
C ARG A 99 -4.53 3.29 7.54
N SER A 100 -3.86 4.31 8.01
CA SER A 100 -3.12 5.23 7.15
C SER A 100 -1.74 5.50 7.71
N PHE A 101 -0.77 5.62 6.80
CA PHE A 101 0.62 5.92 7.12
C PHE A 101 1.14 7.00 6.18
N SER A 102 1.93 7.91 6.71
CA SER A 102 2.61 8.90 5.88
C SER A 102 3.77 8.28 5.11
N ARG A 103 4.17 8.91 4.01
CA ARG A 103 5.38 8.50 3.27
C ARG A 103 6.64 8.58 4.11
N LEU A 104 6.70 9.56 5.02
CA LEU A 104 7.81 9.67 5.97
C LEU A 104 7.88 8.45 6.89
N LYS A 105 6.74 7.96 7.36
CA LYS A 105 6.67 6.76 8.21
C LYS A 105 7.19 5.52 7.48
N VAL A 106 6.79 5.34 6.21
CA VAL A 106 7.32 4.26 5.36
C VAL A 106 8.84 4.38 5.21
N LYS A 107 9.33 5.58 4.90
CA LYS A 107 10.76 5.84 4.76
C LYS A 107 11.52 5.52 6.05
N GLN A 108 11.01 5.90 7.21
CA GLN A 108 11.60 5.58 8.50
C GLN A 108 11.67 4.07 8.76
N ALA A 109 10.63 3.32 8.41
CA ALA A 109 10.60 1.87 8.57
C ALA A 109 11.68 1.14 7.74
N PHE A 110 12.07 1.69 6.59
CA PHE A 110 13.13 1.15 5.73
C PHE A 110 14.53 1.74 6.01
N SER A 111 14.65 2.73 6.87
CA SER A 111 15.93 3.38 7.17
C SER A 111 16.97 2.44 7.78
N GLU A 112 16.54 1.48 8.58
CA GLU A 112 17.41 0.46 9.18
C GLU A 112 18.08 -0.45 8.13
N SER A 113 17.41 -0.68 6.99
CA SER A 113 17.97 -1.42 5.85
C SER A 113 18.88 -0.55 4.96
N GLY A 114 19.09 0.72 5.31
CA GLY A 114 19.91 1.67 4.56
C GLY A 114 19.19 2.34 3.38
N ALA A 115 17.92 2.06 3.16
CA ALA A 115 17.13 2.66 2.09
C ALA A 115 16.74 4.10 2.44
N SER A 116 17.16 5.07 1.63
CA SER A 116 16.99 6.51 1.88
C SER A 116 16.01 7.19 0.92
N ASN A 117 15.68 6.55 -0.20
CA ASN A 117 14.79 7.09 -1.24
C ASN A 117 13.83 6.00 -1.77
N LYS A 118 12.86 6.43 -2.56
CA LYS A 118 11.83 5.53 -3.13
C LYS A 118 12.40 4.34 -3.90
N TYR A 119 13.45 4.57 -4.69
CA TYR A 119 14.06 3.51 -5.48
C TYR A 119 14.76 2.46 -4.60
N GLU A 120 15.50 2.90 -3.61
CA GLU A 120 16.16 2.01 -2.65
C GLU A 120 15.16 1.22 -1.81
N ILE A 121 14.03 1.84 -1.44
CA ILE A 121 12.91 1.15 -0.79
C ILE A 121 12.32 0.08 -1.72
N ALA A 122 12.12 0.40 -3.00
CA ALA A 122 11.65 -0.56 -3.99
C ALA A 122 12.62 -1.73 -4.17
N LEU A 123 13.93 -1.48 -4.19
CA LEU A 123 14.97 -2.53 -4.20
C LEU A 123 14.86 -3.44 -2.98
N ALA A 124 14.76 -2.87 -1.77
CA ALA A 124 14.61 -3.64 -0.54
C ALA A 124 13.34 -4.51 -0.54
N ILE A 125 12.24 -3.98 -1.09
CA ILE A 125 10.98 -4.71 -1.26
C ILE A 125 11.15 -5.86 -2.27
N ALA A 126 11.84 -5.63 -3.39
CA ALA A 126 12.10 -6.67 -4.40
C ALA A 126 13.03 -7.78 -3.87
N GLU A 127 13.96 -7.46 -2.99
CA GLU A 127 14.78 -8.46 -2.29
C GLU A 127 13.94 -9.32 -1.34
N ARG A 128 13.00 -8.69 -0.62
CA ARG A 128 12.11 -9.39 0.30
C ARG A 128 11.05 -10.23 -0.42
N PHE A 129 10.56 -9.76 -1.56
CA PHE A 129 9.56 -10.42 -2.41
C PHE A 129 10.12 -10.57 -3.82
N PRO A 130 10.89 -11.64 -4.09
CA PRO A 130 11.56 -11.86 -5.39
C PRO A 130 10.61 -11.87 -6.59
N GLU A 131 9.34 -12.21 -6.40
CA GLU A 131 8.29 -12.15 -7.41
C GLU A 131 8.05 -10.74 -7.97
N LEU A 132 8.45 -9.70 -7.22
CA LEU A 132 8.36 -8.31 -7.66
C LEU A 132 9.56 -7.83 -8.47
N ALA A 133 10.65 -8.60 -8.53
CA ALA A 133 11.89 -8.16 -9.19
C ALA A 133 11.67 -7.79 -10.67
N ALA A 134 10.83 -8.53 -11.40
CA ALA A 134 10.48 -8.23 -12.78
C ALA A 134 9.65 -6.94 -12.96
N ARG A 135 9.07 -6.42 -11.89
CA ARG A 135 8.28 -5.18 -11.87
C ARG A 135 9.05 -3.97 -11.38
N LEU A 136 10.29 -4.17 -10.93
CA LEU A 136 11.12 -3.07 -10.42
C LEU A 136 11.33 -2.01 -11.51
N PRO A 137 10.95 -0.75 -11.27
CA PRO A 137 11.20 0.35 -12.19
C PRO A 137 12.69 0.59 -12.36
N ARG A 138 13.10 1.11 -13.53
CA ARG A 138 14.46 1.58 -13.70
C ARG A 138 14.73 2.79 -12.82
N PHE A 139 15.98 2.97 -12.43
CA PHE A 139 16.40 4.17 -11.73
C PHE A 139 16.00 5.41 -12.53
N ARG A 140 15.35 6.35 -11.85
CA ARG A 140 14.81 7.58 -12.44
C ARG A 140 15.70 8.78 -12.10
N LYS A 141 16.05 9.55 -13.10
CA LYS A 141 16.65 10.86 -12.91
C LYS A 141 15.58 11.88 -12.50
N PRO A 142 15.95 13.00 -11.79
CA PRO A 142 14.97 13.95 -11.25
C PRO A 142 13.98 14.54 -12.27
N TRP A 143 14.38 14.66 -13.53
CA TRP A 143 13.54 15.22 -14.61
C TRP A 143 12.65 14.21 -15.33
N MET A 144 12.76 12.93 -15.00
CA MET A 144 11.92 11.88 -15.59
C MET A 144 10.64 11.70 -14.79
N SER A 145 9.55 11.36 -15.49
CA SER A 145 8.30 10.98 -14.84
C SER A 145 8.46 9.70 -14.02
N GLU A 146 7.71 9.59 -12.94
CA GLU A 146 7.68 8.37 -12.15
C GLU A 146 7.03 7.23 -12.95
N ASP A 147 7.66 6.05 -12.91
CA ASP A 147 7.11 4.85 -13.53
C ASP A 147 5.85 4.42 -12.77
N TYR A 148 4.78 4.10 -13.49
CA TYR A 148 3.50 3.68 -12.90
C TYR A 148 3.62 2.42 -12.02
N ARG A 149 4.61 1.56 -12.30
CA ARG A 149 4.88 0.35 -11.51
C ARG A 149 5.36 0.65 -10.10
N MET A 150 5.84 1.87 -9.84
CA MET A 150 6.22 2.30 -8.49
C MET A 150 5.04 2.23 -7.51
N GLY A 151 3.81 2.38 -7.98
CA GLY A 151 2.61 2.21 -7.17
C GLY A 151 2.47 0.83 -6.52
N ILE A 152 3.02 -0.22 -7.12
CA ILE A 152 3.08 -1.56 -6.51
C ILE A 152 3.98 -1.51 -5.26
N PHE A 153 5.17 -0.96 -5.39
CA PHE A 153 6.16 -0.88 -4.30
C PHE A 153 5.71 0.06 -3.18
N ASP A 154 5.10 1.19 -3.54
CA ASP A 154 4.50 2.10 -2.56
C ASP A 154 3.40 1.38 -1.75
N SER A 155 2.54 0.62 -2.40
CA SER A 155 1.48 -0.16 -1.75
C SER A 155 2.06 -1.25 -0.82
N VAL A 156 3.07 -1.98 -1.25
CA VAL A 156 3.76 -2.97 -0.41
C VAL A 156 4.40 -2.29 0.80
N GLY A 157 5.04 -1.15 0.62
CA GLY A 157 5.63 -0.36 1.69
C GLY A 157 4.60 0.06 2.75
N PHE A 158 3.44 0.53 2.33
CA PHE A 158 2.32 0.85 3.23
C PHE A 158 1.80 -0.39 3.97
N ALA A 159 1.62 -1.51 3.26
CA ALA A 159 1.15 -2.75 3.86
C ALA A 159 2.12 -3.29 4.92
N LEU A 160 3.42 -3.26 4.66
CA LEU A 160 4.44 -3.70 5.61
C LEU A 160 4.45 -2.86 6.89
N ASN A 161 4.19 -1.56 6.80
CA ASN A 161 4.03 -0.72 7.99
C ASN A 161 2.86 -1.17 8.89
N CYS A 162 1.81 -1.73 8.32
CA CYS A 162 0.69 -2.26 9.08
C CYS A 162 1.11 -3.38 10.03
N PHE A 163 2.01 -4.24 9.61
CA PHE A 163 2.50 -5.36 10.41
C PHE A 163 3.53 -4.94 11.48
N SER A 164 4.34 -3.94 11.20
CA SER A 164 5.35 -3.43 12.13
C SER A 164 4.77 -2.88 13.44
N PHE A 165 3.52 -2.39 13.41
CA PHE A 165 2.82 -1.87 14.58
C PHE A 165 1.97 -2.91 15.32
N SER A 166 1.88 -4.13 14.80
CA SER A 166 1.11 -5.23 15.41
C SER A 166 1.96 -6.10 16.33
N SER A 167 3.25 -5.83 16.47
CA SER A 167 4.11 -6.53 17.43
C SER A 167 3.79 -6.09 18.85
N PRO A 168 3.54 -7.02 19.78
CA PRO A 168 3.11 -6.69 21.16
C PRO A 168 4.20 -6.06 22.04
N GLU A 169 5.39 -5.79 21.52
CA GLU A 169 6.51 -5.25 22.31
C GLU A 169 6.47 -3.74 22.57
N ASN A 170 5.46 -3.01 22.10
CA ASN A 170 5.31 -1.58 22.33
C ASN A 170 4.13 -1.20 23.26
N ILE A 171 3.71 -2.12 24.13
CA ILE A 171 2.78 -1.81 25.24
C ILE A 171 3.56 -1.99 26.55
N SER A 172 4.57 -1.17 26.76
CA SER A 172 5.17 -0.98 28.08
C SER A 172 5.88 0.38 28.08
N ALA A 173 5.15 1.38 28.48
CA ALA A 173 5.53 2.52 29.31
C ALA A 173 4.50 3.64 29.14
#